data_9d1b29ca5b5094643e870b89e9fbf1a5
#
_entry.id   9d1b29ca5b5094643e870b89e9fbf1a5
#
_cell.length_a   1.000
_cell.length_b   1.000
_cell.length_c   1.000
_cell.angle_alpha   90.00
_cell.angle_beta   90.00
_cell.angle_gamma   90.00
#
_symmetry.space_group_name_H-M   'P 1'
#
loop_
_entity.id
_entity.type
_entity.pdbx_description
1 polymer ?
#
loop_
_entity_poly.entity_id
_entity_poly.type
_entity_poly.pdbx_seq_one_letter_code
_entity_poly.pdbx_strand_id
1 'polypeptide(L)'
;YKNLTLSVFVNAMQGWISSFGLIGRGPAERSLNFIDYGWWTPENKSNTRPSLMHENKYGHNYYLSRNFVRIQDVSLVYNFSKPLIEKMKISHLKLSLSGKNLYTFTDWIGADPESGAIDRDSLYPMPRTVVVGLNVGF
;
A
#
# COMPACT_ATOMS: atom_id res chain seq x y z
N TYR A 1 -21.49 16.74 -7.53
CA TYR A 1 -22.59 17.24 -8.35
C TYR A 1 -23.90 17.19 -7.57
N LYS A 2 -24.57 18.33 -7.33
CA LYS A 2 -25.81 18.47 -6.55
C LYS A 2 -25.73 17.78 -5.16
N ASN A 3 -26.19 16.53 -5.06
CA ASN A 3 -26.27 15.78 -3.81
C ASN A 3 -25.16 14.75 -3.64
N LEU A 4 -24.24 14.66 -4.61
CA LEU A 4 -23.13 13.69 -4.63
C LEU A 4 -21.82 14.40 -4.38
N THR A 5 -21.05 13.94 -3.42
CA THR A 5 -19.70 14.43 -3.10
C THR A 5 -18.72 13.29 -3.27
N LEU A 6 -17.69 13.51 -4.07
CA LEU A 6 -16.52 12.63 -4.19
C LEU A 6 -15.33 13.33 -3.55
N SER A 7 -14.63 12.64 -2.66
CA SER A 7 -13.37 13.09 -2.08
C SER A 7 -12.31 12.04 -2.36
N VAL A 8 -11.11 12.49 -2.76
CA VAL A 8 -9.96 11.63 -3.01
C VAL A 8 -8.77 12.24 -2.31
N PHE A 9 -8.07 11.43 -1.51
CA PHE A 9 -6.82 11.80 -0.88
C PHE A 9 -5.71 10.88 -1.36
N VAL A 10 -4.65 11.49 -1.90
CA VAL A 10 -3.47 10.80 -2.41
C VAL A 10 -2.28 11.22 -1.56
N ASN A 11 -1.55 10.25 -1.05
CA ASN A 11 -0.30 10.45 -0.33
C ASN A 11 0.87 10.03 -1.22
N ALA A 12 1.91 10.85 -1.29
CA ALA A 12 3.11 10.56 -2.06
C ALA A 12 4.37 10.89 -1.25
N MET A 13 5.38 10.01 -1.33
CA MET A 13 6.66 10.22 -0.70
C MET A 13 7.78 9.92 -1.69
N GLN A 14 8.78 10.82 -1.78
CA GLN A 14 9.91 10.71 -2.69
C GLN A 14 11.23 10.96 -1.95
N GLY A 15 12.33 10.44 -2.50
CA GLY A 15 13.67 10.61 -1.94
C GLY A 15 13.95 9.68 -0.76
N TRP A 16 13.10 8.71 -0.52
CA TRP A 16 13.23 7.78 0.59
C TRP A 16 13.89 6.48 0.17
N ILE A 17 14.98 6.10 0.83
CA ILE A 17 15.70 4.86 0.62
C ILE A 17 15.85 4.11 1.94
N SER A 18 15.91 2.79 1.86
CA SER A 18 16.17 1.93 3.03
C SER A 18 17.03 0.74 2.63
N SER A 19 17.87 0.28 3.54
CA SER A 19 18.54 -0.99 3.39
C SER A 19 17.54 -2.13 3.46
N PHE A 20 17.65 -3.09 2.54
CA PHE A 20 16.83 -4.28 2.55
C PHE A 20 17.67 -5.48 3.02
N GLY A 21 17.65 -5.73 4.30
CA GLY A 21 18.55 -6.67 4.98
C GLY A 21 18.53 -8.09 4.43
N LEU A 22 17.39 -8.57 3.92
CA LEU A 22 17.27 -9.93 3.35
C LEU A 22 18.17 -10.15 2.13
N ILE A 23 18.43 -9.12 1.33
CA ILE A 23 19.31 -9.23 0.16
C ILE A 23 20.77 -9.43 0.61
N GLY A 24 21.16 -8.83 1.73
CA GLY A 24 22.50 -8.92 2.31
C GLY A 24 22.76 -10.19 3.11
N ARG A 25 21.75 -10.99 3.39
CA ARG A 25 21.87 -12.22 4.18
C ARG A 25 22.48 -13.38 3.37
N GLY A 26 22.85 -14.46 4.06
CA GLY A 26 23.42 -15.67 3.44
C GLY A 26 22.43 -16.41 2.52
N PRO A 27 22.95 -17.32 1.66
CA PRO A 27 22.12 -18.06 0.71
C PRO A 27 20.95 -18.83 1.34
N ALA A 28 21.20 -19.44 2.49
CA ALA A 28 20.17 -20.21 3.21
C ALA A 28 18.96 -19.36 3.64
N GLU A 29 19.19 -18.12 4.02
CA GLU A 29 18.12 -17.21 4.43
C GLU A 29 17.38 -16.59 3.23
N ARG A 30 18.07 -16.39 2.10
CA ARG A 30 17.48 -15.90 0.85
C ARG A 30 16.63 -16.94 0.15
N SER A 31 16.90 -18.24 0.36
CA SER A 31 16.18 -19.34 -0.29
C SER A 31 14.79 -19.64 0.32
N LEU A 32 14.32 -18.85 1.28
CA LEU A 32 13.04 -19.06 1.96
C LEU A 32 11.81 -18.66 1.15
N ASN A 33 11.85 -18.59 -0.16
CA ASN A 33 10.72 -18.26 -1.06
C ASN A 33 9.88 -17.05 -0.63
N PHE A 34 10.54 -16.09 -0.03
CA PHE A 34 9.90 -15.05 0.73
C PHE A 34 9.63 -13.79 -0.12
N ILE A 35 10.52 -13.53 -1.07
CA ILE A 35 10.42 -12.39 -1.98
C ILE A 35 11.01 -12.78 -3.33
N ASP A 36 10.24 -12.59 -4.38
CA ASP A 36 10.76 -12.59 -5.74
C ASP A 36 11.46 -11.24 -5.99
N TYR A 37 12.78 -11.25 -5.83
CA TYR A 37 13.60 -10.07 -6.10
C TYR A 37 14.10 -10.01 -7.55
N GLY A 38 13.83 -11.04 -8.34
CA GLY A 38 14.42 -11.19 -9.68
C GLY A 38 15.95 -11.37 -9.58
N TRP A 39 16.40 -12.32 -8.77
CA TRP A 39 17.81 -12.65 -8.56
C TRP A 39 18.58 -12.78 -9.86
N TRP A 40 19.87 -12.49 -9.83
CA TRP A 40 20.71 -12.71 -10.97
C TRP A 40 20.78 -14.20 -11.34
N THR A 41 20.53 -14.51 -12.61
CA THR A 41 20.77 -15.81 -13.24
C THR A 41 21.41 -15.59 -14.60
N PRO A 42 21.97 -16.62 -15.24
CA PRO A 42 22.47 -16.50 -16.63
C PRO A 42 21.42 -15.98 -17.61
N GLU A 43 20.13 -16.30 -17.38
CA GLU A 43 18.98 -15.89 -18.18
C GLU A 43 18.45 -14.50 -17.78
N ASN A 44 18.63 -14.13 -16.50
CA ASN A 44 18.20 -12.84 -15.93
C ASN A 44 19.41 -12.06 -15.40
N LYS A 45 20.24 -11.58 -16.30
CA LYS A 45 21.46 -10.84 -15.94
C LYS A 45 21.13 -9.46 -15.32
N SER A 46 21.79 -9.13 -14.23
CA SER A 46 21.63 -7.84 -13.54
C SER A 46 22.99 -7.36 -12.99
N ASN A 47 23.23 -6.06 -13.04
CA ASN A 47 24.40 -5.42 -12.41
C ASN A 47 24.07 -4.90 -10.99
N THR A 48 22.83 -4.95 -10.56
CA THR A 48 22.34 -4.40 -9.30
C THR A 48 21.79 -5.46 -8.36
N ARG A 49 21.57 -6.67 -8.84
CA ARG A 49 20.98 -7.77 -8.06
C ARG A 49 21.95 -8.93 -7.97
N PRO A 50 22.27 -9.43 -6.78
CA PRO A 50 23.13 -10.60 -6.63
C PRO A 50 22.42 -11.88 -7.08
N SER A 51 23.18 -12.93 -7.29
CA SER A 51 22.62 -14.27 -7.41
C SER A 51 22.06 -14.75 -6.06
N LEU A 52 21.12 -15.68 -6.08
CA LEU A 52 20.57 -16.26 -4.85
C LEU A 52 21.66 -16.90 -3.97
N MET A 53 22.69 -17.46 -4.57
CA MET A 53 23.79 -18.15 -3.89
C MET A 53 24.98 -17.23 -3.56
N HIS A 54 24.88 -15.93 -3.84
CA HIS A 54 25.96 -14.99 -3.53
C HIS A 54 26.16 -14.85 -2.02
N GLU A 55 27.40 -14.98 -1.57
CA GLU A 55 27.81 -14.68 -0.20
C GLU A 55 28.22 -13.22 -0.07
N ASN A 56 27.60 -12.51 0.85
CA ASN A 56 27.95 -11.11 1.15
C ASN A 56 29.13 -11.03 2.13
N LYS A 57 30.31 -11.44 1.69
CA LYS A 57 31.52 -11.56 2.54
C LYS A 57 31.98 -10.23 3.15
N TYR A 58 31.64 -9.12 2.51
CA TYR A 58 32.10 -7.79 2.92
C TYR A 58 31.02 -6.97 3.63
N GLY A 59 29.85 -7.55 3.88
CA GLY A 59 28.78 -6.87 4.59
C GLY A 59 28.18 -5.67 3.84
N HIS A 60 28.14 -5.72 2.51
CA HIS A 60 27.54 -4.64 1.72
C HIS A 60 26.05 -4.47 2.03
N ASN A 61 25.62 -3.23 2.18
CA ASN A 61 24.22 -2.89 2.29
C ASN A 61 23.58 -2.74 0.91
N TYR A 62 22.38 -3.29 0.75
CA TYR A 62 21.57 -3.15 -0.45
C TYR A 62 20.44 -2.17 -0.16
N TYR A 63 20.54 -1.00 -0.77
CA TYR A 63 19.52 0.06 -0.62
C TYR A 63 18.49 -0.03 -1.72
N LEU A 64 17.23 0.07 -1.35
CA LEU A 64 16.10 0.11 -2.26
C LEU A 64 15.33 1.41 -2.07
N SER A 65 14.73 1.88 -3.16
CA SER A 65 13.80 3.00 -3.11
C SER A 65 12.54 2.59 -2.34
N ARG A 66 12.09 3.49 -1.46
CA ARG A 66 10.81 3.41 -0.76
C ARG A 66 9.83 4.47 -1.24
N ASN A 67 10.12 5.06 -2.39
CA ASN A 67 9.21 6.01 -3.00
C ASN A 67 7.87 5.35 -3.29
N PHE A 68 6.80 6.08 -3.04
CA PHE A 68 5.46 5.59 -3.34
C PHE A 68 4.49 6.71 -3.64
N VAL A 69 3.41 6.36 -4.31
CA VAL A 69 2.19 7.14 -4.43
C VAL A 69 1.03 6.23 -4.02
N ARG A 70 0.24 6.65 -3.03
CA ARG A 70 -0.86 5.86 -2.50
C ARG A 70 -2.19 6.58 -2.66
N ILE A 71 -3.16 5.89 -3.22
CA ILE A 71 -4.57 6.28 -3.14
C ILE A 71 -5.04 5.89 -1.73
N GLN A 72 -4.93 6.85 -0.81
CA GLN A 72 -5.08 6.58 0.61
C GLN A 72 -6.53 6.58 1.05
N ASP A 73 -7.32 7.57 0.61
CA ASP A 73 -8.74 7.63 0.89
C ASP A 73 -9.52 8.02 -0.36
N VAL A 74 -10.59 7.28 -0.61
CA VAL A 74 -11.62 7.65 -1.59
C VAL A 74 -12.96 7.55 -0.90
N SER A 75 -13.75 8.61 -0.91
CA SER A 75 -15.08 8.60 -0.34
C SER A 75 -16.12 9.17 -1.28
N LEU A 76 -17.24 8.50 -1.35
CA LEU A 76 -18.42 8.90 -2.09
C LEU A 76 -19.58 9.06 -1.13
N VAL A 77 -20.16 10.24 -1.11
CA VAL A 77 -21.27 10.58 -0.21
C VAL A 77 -22.46 11.05 -1.02
N TYR A 78 -23.61 10.45 -0.79
CA TYR A 78 -24.86 10.86 -1.38
C TYR A 78 -25.83 11.35 -0.31
N ASN A 79 -26.26 12.61 -0.41
CA ASN A 79 -27.30 13.18 0.43
C ASN A 79 -28.65 13.11 -0.33
N PHE A 80 -29.61 12.44 0.24
CA PHE A 80 -30.91 12.30 -0.42
C PHE A 80 -31.66 13.64 -0.45
N SER A 81 -32.49 13.81 -1.47
CA SER A 81 -33.22 15.05 -1.71
C SER A 81 -34.35 15.28 -0.70
N LYS A 82 -34.65 16.54 -0.39
CA LYS A 82 -35.70 16.93 0.54
C LYS A 82 -37.08 16.26 0.26
N PRO A 83 -37.57 16.22 -1.00
CA PRO A 83 -38.88 15.60 -1.25
C PRO A 83 -38.94 14.12 -0.87
N LEU A 84 -37.86 13.39 -0.99
CA LEU A 84 -37.79 11.99 -0.57
C LEU A 84 -37.76 11.87 0.94
N ILE A 85 -36.96 12.70 1.61
CA ILE A 85 -36.80 12.72 3.08
C ILE A 85 -38.15 13.05 3.74
N GLU A 86 -38.85 14.09 3.27
CA GLU A 86 -40.16 14.50 3.78
C GLU A 86 -41.21 13.40 3.61
N LYS A 87 -41.24 12.71 2.45
CA LYS A 87 -42.14 11.56 2.24
C LYS A 87 -41.87 10.43 3.22
N MET A 88 -40.63 10.23 3.65
CA MET A 88 -40.25 9.22 4.64
C MET A 88 -40.42 9.69 6.08
N LYS A 89 -40.83 10.95 6.31
CA LYS A 89 -40.94 11.58 7.64
C LYS A 89 -39.66 11.51 8.47
N ILE A 90 -38.52 11.71 7.82
CA ILE A 90 -37.20 11.78 8.45
C ILE A 90 -36.57 13.15 8.22
N SER A 91 -35.61 13.56 9.06
CA SER A 91 -34.96 14.86 8.97
C SER A 91 -33.82 14.89 7.98
N HIS A 92 -33.08 13.79 7.86
CA HIS A 92 -32.03 13.61 6.86
C HIS A 92 -31.76 12.15 6.55
N LEU A 93 -31.21 11.91 5.35
CA LEU A 93 -30.73 10.61 4.92
C LEU A 93 -29.44 10.80 4.11
N LYS A 94 -28.39 10.11 4.52
CA LYS A 94 -27.09 10.17 3.89
C LYS A 94 -26.51 8.76 3.74
N LEU A 95 -26.11 8.40 2.53
CA LEU A 95 -25.38 7.18 2.25
C LEU A 95 -23.91 7.53 1.96
N SER A 96 -22.98 6.80 2.54
CA SER A 96 -21.55 6.95 2.29
C SER A 96 -20.90 5.62 1.97
N LEU A 97 -19.98 5.66 1.02
CA LEU A 97 -19.06 4.58 0.69
C LEU A 97 -17.64 5.13 0.76
N SER A 98 -16.77 4.52 1.53
CA SER A 98 -15.37 4.92 1.57
C SER A 98 -14.44 3.72 1.48
N GLY A 99 -13.29 3.94 0.85
CA GLY A 99 -12.22 2.97 0.74
C GLY A 99 -10.91 3.58 1.21
N LYS A 100 -10.15 2.83 2.01
CA LYS A 100 -8.83 3.24 2.50
C LYS A 100 -7.74 2.34 1.98
N ASN A 101 -6.57 2.94 1.72
CA ASN A 101 -5.37 2.25 1.23
C ASN A 101 -5.65 1.39 -0.01
N LEU A 102 -6.40 1.95 -0.97
CA LEU A 102 -6.91 1.19 -2.11
C LEU A 102 -5.81 0.68 -3.02
N TYR A 103 -4.79 1.50 -3.27
CA TYR A 103 -3.66 1.12 -4.10
C TYR A 103 -2.41 1.91 -3.76
N THR A 104 -1.25 1.24 -3.82
CA THR A 104 0.07 1.85 -3.66
C THR A 104 0.93 1.55 -4.88
N PHE A 105 1.37 2.60 -5.55
CA PHE A 105 2.35 2.54 -6.64
C PHE A 105 3.73 2.67 -6.01
N THR A 106 4.58 1.67 -6.14
CA THR A 106 5.93 1.65 -5.54
C THR A 106 6.78 0.57 -6.18
N ASP A 107 8.10 0.78 -6.20
CA ASP A 107 9.11 -0.23 -6.54
C ASP A 107 9.61 -0.98 -5.28
N TRP A 108 9.06 -0.66 -4.11
CA TRP A 108 9.42 -1.32 -2.86
C TRP A 108 8.94 -2.78 -2.88
N ILE A 109 9.86 -3.71 -2.63
CA ILE A 109 9.59 -5.15 -2.66
C ILE A 109 9.09 -5.73 -1.33
N GLY A 110 9.13 -4.95 -0.25
CA GLY A 110 8.57 -5.33 1.04
C GLY A 110 7.05 -5.15 1.10
N ALA A 111 6.46 -5.46 2.25
CA ALA A 111 5.01 -5.45 2.45
C ALA A 111 4.40 -4.04 2.32
N ASP A 112 5.06 -3.03 2.87
CA ASP A 112 4.59 -1.64 2.79
C ASP A 112 5.80 -0.68 2.76
N PRO A 113 5.87 0.25 1.79
CA PRO A 113 6.98 1.20 1.71
C PRO A 113 7.00 2.20 2.87
N GLU A 114 5.88 2.49 3.50
CA GLU A 114 5.77 3.46 4.58
C GLU A 114 6.25 2.87 5.92
N SER A 115 5.91 1.63 6.22
CA SER A 115 6.37 0.96 7.43
C SER A 115 7.88 0.68 7.39
N GLY A 116 8.43 0.45 6.20
CA GLY A 116 9.84 0.16 5.99
C GLY A 116 10.35 -1.05 6.75
N ALA A 117 9.44 -1.87 7.17
CA ALA A 117 9.73 -3.05 7.93
C ALA A 117 10.66 -3.99 7.15
N ILE A 118 11.83 -4.19 7.70
CA ILE A 118 12.93 -4.95 7.12
C ILE A 118 13.03 -6.34 7.76
N ASP A 119 12.44 -6.49 8.94
CA ASP A 119 12.50 -7.72 9.73
C ASP A 119 11.30 -8.62 9.47
N ARG A 120 11.51 -9.92 9.65
CA ARG A 120 10.49 -10.97 9.47
C ARG A 120 9.19 -10.67 10.22
N ASP A 121 9.29 -10.00 11.36
CA ASP A 121 8.17 -9.77 12.27
C ASP A 121 7.30 -8.56 11.90
N SER A 122 7.72 -7.78 10.90
CA SER A 122 7.06 -6.52 10.52
C SER A 122 6.56 -6.51 9.06
N LEU A 123 6.44 -7.65 8.42
CA LEU A 123 6.04 -7.77 7.02
C LEU A 123 4.52 -7.72 6.81
N TYR A 124 3.83 -6.97 7.64
CA TYR A 124 2.39 -6.82 7.50
C TYR A 124 2.07 -5.79 6.40
N PRO A 125 1.35 -6.19 5.36
CA PRO A 125 0.85 -5.25 4.37
C PRO A 125 -0.18 -4.32 5.00
N MET A 126 -0.22 -3.07 4.54
CA MET A 126 -1.26 -2.14 4.93
C MET A 126 -2.63 -2.67 4.47
N PRO A 127 -3.61 -2.86 5.39
CA PRO A 127 -4.90 -3.40 5.02
C PRO A 127 -5.68 -2.43 4.14
N ARG A 128 -6.38 -2.98 3.15
CA ARG A 128 -7.43 -2.26 2.42
C ARG A 128 -8.72 -2.36 3.21
N THR A 129 -9.40 -1.23 3.36
CA THR A 129 -10.65 -1.17 4.11
C THR A 129 -11.72 -0.54 3.25
N VAL A 130 -12.89 -1.15 3.23
CA VAL A 130 -14.09 -0.58 2.60
C VAL A 130 -15.17 -0.42 3.68
N VAL A 131 -15.74 0.76 3.75
CA VAL A 131 -16.77 1.10 4.74
C VAL A 131 -18.00 1.63 4.01
N VAL A 132 -19.14 1.07 4.34
CA VAL A 132 -20.46 1.58 3.94
C VAL A 132 -21.14 2.17 5.17
N GLY A 133 -21.57 3.41 5.07
CA GLY A 133 -22.25 4.12 6.17
C GLY A 133 -23.62 4.61 5.75
N LEU A 134 -24.60 4.42 6.60
CA LEU A 134 -25.93 5.01 6.49
C LEU A 134 -26.20 5.90 7.70
N ASN A 135 -26.56 7.15 7.44
CA ASN A 135 -26.89 8.10 8.49
C ASN A 135 -28.34 8.58 8.28
N VAL A 136 -29.16 8.36 9.28
CA VAL A 136 -30.60 8.70 9.26
C VAL A 136 -30.92 9.54 10.48
N GLY A 137 -31.57 10.68 10.27
CA GLY A 137 -32.10 11.51 11.35
C GLY A 137 -33.65 11.46 11.36
N PHE A 138 -34.21 11.44 12.52
CA PHE A 138 -35.63 11.44 12.76
C PHE A 138 -36.14 12.77 13.32
#